data_8f615f22c9cf63401deea5e5be09eee7
#
_entry.id   8f615f22c9cf63401deea5e5be09eee7
#
_cell.length_a   1.000
_cell.length_b   1.000
_cell.length_c   1.000
_cell.angle_alpha   90.00
_cell.angle_beta   90.00
_cell.angle_gamma   90.00
#
_symmetry.space_group_name_H-M   'P 1'
#
loop_
_entity.id
_entity.type
_entity.pdbx_description
1 polymer ?
#
loop_
_entity_poly.entity_id
_entity_poly.type
_entity_poly.pdbx_seq_one_letter_code
_entity_poly.pdbx_strand_id
1 'polypeptide(L)'
;MSGAAEANLQLAIDYAKERVQFGSPIGRYQGVKHPLAEMYQALESFKSLLYYAAWALDERPDEALRYASMAKAQGSDCCARIGIDAIQIHGAVGYTWEYDPQLYLKRSKWSRAMYGNANHHYDEIARMGGL
;
A
#
# COMPACT_ATOMS: atom_id res chain seq x y z
N MET A 1 -2.90 -1.91 8.12
CA MET A 1 -2.68 -1.32 6.78
C MET A 1 -2.00 -2.35 5.87
N SER A 2 -0.86 -2.90 6.25
CA SER A 2 -0.08 -3.86 5.44
C SER A 2 -0.91 -5.04 4.93
N GLY A 3 -1.54 -5.83 5.79
CA GLY A 3 -2.34 -6.99 5.37
C GLY A 3 -3.51 -6.65 4.42
N ALA A 4 -4.15 -5.49 4.60
CA ALA A 4 -5.19 -5.04 3.66
C ALA A 4 -4.62 -4.68 2.28
N ALA A 5 -3.44 -4.07 2.22
CA ALA A 5 -2.76 -3.77 0.97
C ALA A 5 -2.29 -5.04 0.27
N GLU A 6 -1.77 -6.01 1.03
CA GLU A 6 -1.34 -7.32 0.52
C GLU A 6 -2.52 -8.10 -0.08
N ALA A 7 -3.64 -8.18 0.63
CA ALA A 7 -4.83 -8.83 0.12
C ALA A 7 -5.36 -8.18 -1.17
N ASN A 8 -5.37 -6.83 -1.21
CA ASN A 8 -5.84 -6.11 -2.39
C ASN A 8 -4.90 -6.28 -3.60
N LEU A 9 -3.59 -6.30 -3.36
CA LEU A 9 -2.61 -6.61 -4.40
C LEU A 9 -2.81 -8.03 -4.94
N GLN A 10 -3.06 -9.01 -4.07
CA GLN A 10 -3.31 -10.38 -4.49
C GLN A 10 -4.57 -10.50 -5.34
N LEU A 11 -5.68 -9.82 -4.97
CA LEU A 11 -6.88 -9.75 -5.79
C LEU A 11 -6.59 -9.19 -7.20
N ALA A 12 -5.79 -8.12 -7.29
CA ALA A 12 -5.42 -7.54 -8.56
C ALA A 12 -4.54 -8.47 -9.42
N ILE A 13 -3.62 -9.21 -8.79
CA ILE A 13 -2.79 -10.22 -9.46
C ILE A 13 -3.65 -11.35 -10.03
N ASP A 14 -4.57 -11.88 -9.21
CA ASP A 14 -5.42 -12.99 -9.62
C ASP A 14 -6.36 -12.58 -10.75
N TYR A 15 -6.98 -11.41 -10.63
CA TYR A 15 -7.79 -10.84 -11.71
C TYR A 15 -6.98 -10.67 -13.01
N ALA A 16 -5.75 -10.18 -12.92
CA ALA A 16 -4.89 -9.99 -14.10
C ALA A 16 -4.49 -11.30 -14.77
N LYS A 17 -4.43 -12.41 -14.03
CA LYS A 17 -4.17 -13.75 -14.57
C LYS A 17 -5.39 -14.36 -15.26
N GLU A 18 -6.59 -14.08 -14.78
CA GLU A 18 -7.84 -14.68 -15.24
C GLU A 18 -8.52 -13.87 -16.34
N ARG A 19 -8.51 -12.53 -16.23
CA ARG A 19 -9.21 -11.65 -17.17
C ARG A 19 -8.53 -11.67 -18.54
N VAL A 20 -9.26 -12.10 -19.56
CA VAL A 20 -8.78 -12.14 -20.95
C VAL A 20 -9.29 -10.93 -21.72
N GLN A 21 -8.39 -10.22 -22.41
CA GLN A 21 -8.66 -9.21 -23.41
C GLN A 21 -7.65 -9.33 -24.56
N PHE A 22 -8.07 -9.00 -25.78
CA PHE A 22 -7.22 -9.11 -26.98
C PHE A 22 -6.57 -10.49 -27.14
N GLY A 23 -7.30 -11.55 -26.76
CA GLY A 23 -6.86 -12.96 -26.91
C GLY A 23 -5.84 -13.45 -25.87
N SER A 24 -5.58 -12.68 -24.79
CA SER A 24 -4.63 -13.08 -23.75
C SER A 24 -5.04 -12.55 -22.37
N PRO A 25 -4.59 -13.20 -21.25
CA PRO A 25 -4.73 -12.61 -19.92
C PRO A 25 -4.12 -11.21 -19.87
N ILE A 26 -4.81 -10.27 -19.19
CA ILE A 26 -4.38 -8.87 -19.16
C ILE A 26 -3.02 -8.68 -18.47
N GLY A 27 -2.65 -9.54 -17.54
CA GLY A 27 -1.35 -9.54 -16.87
C GLY A 27 -0.16 -9.76 -17.81
N ARG A 28 -0.39 -10.19 -19.09
CA ARG A 28 0.66 -10.26 -20.11
C ARG A 28 1.16 -8.88 -20.53
N TYR A 29 0.28 -7.87 -20.50
CA TYR A 29 0.58 -6.55 -21.04
C TYR A 29 1.40 -5.71 -20.04
N GLN A 30 2.39 -4.96 -20.55
CA GLN A 30 3.27 -4.14 -19.70
C GLN A 30 2.50 -3.08 -18.90
N GLY A 31 1.41 -2.53 -19.48
CA GLY A 31 0.54 -1.57 -18.79
C GLY A 31 -0.19 -2.14 -17.57
N VAL A 32 -0.19 -3.47 -17.39
CA VAL A 32 -0.78 -4.16 -16.22
C VAL A 32 0.30 -4.75 -15.34
N LYS A 33 1.25 -5.49 -15.92
CA LYS A 33 2.26 -6.21 -15.12
C LYS A 33 3.27 -5.29 -14.43
N HIS A 34 3.62 -4.13 -15.03
CA HIS A 34 4.54 -3.19 -14.40
C HIS A 34 3.92 -2.51 -13.18
N PRO A 35 2.70 -1.95 -13.24
CA PRO A 35 2.01 -1.47 -12.04
C PRO A 35 1.90 -2.53 -10.94
N LEU A 36 1.59 -3.80 -11.26
CA LEU A 36 1.56 -4.88 -10.28
C LEU A 36 2.93 -5.11 -9.62
N ALA A 37 4.01 -5.07 -10.40
CA ALA A 37 5.37 -5.21 -9.87
C ALA A 37 5.77 -4.01 -8.99
N GLU A 38 5.40 -2.79 -9.37
CA GLU A 38 5.61 -1.58 -8.57
C GLU A 38 4.84 -1.64 -7.25
N MET A 39 3.58 -2.07 -7.28
CA MET A 39 2.76 -2.29 -6.07
C MET A 39 3.41 -3.30 -5.13
N TYR A 40 3.89 -4.42 -5.67
CA TYR A 40 4.59 -5.46 -4.90
C TYR A 40 5.87 -4.93 -4.26
N GLN A 41 6.73 -4.26 -5.04
CA GLN A 41 7.97 -3.68 -4.54
C GLN A 41 7.72 -2.63 -3.45
N ALA A 42 6.75 -1.74 -3.65
CA ALA A 42 6.39 -0.72 -2.66
C ALA A 42 5.87 -1.35 -1.35
N LEU A 43 5.05 -2.41 -1.46
CA LEU A 43 4.52 -3.14 -0.31
C LEU A 43 5.64 -3.82 0.49
N GLU A 44 6.57 -4.52 -0.17
CA GLU A 44 7.68 -5.19 0.52
C GLU A 44 8.64 -4.18 1.18
N SER A 45 8.87 -3.03 0.55
CA SER A 45 9.65 -1.94 1.16
C SER A 45 8.96 -1.39 2.41
N PHE A 46 7.64 -1.20 2.37
CA PHE A 46 6.86 -0.78 3.53
C PHE A 46 6.85 -1.84 4.63
N LYS A 47 6.68 -3.13 4.30
CA LYS A 47 6.72 -4.23 5.27
C LYS A 47 8.06 -4.29 6.00
N SER A 48 9.17 -4.13 5.27
CA SER A 48 10.51 -4.10 5.87
C SER A 48 10.66 -2.97 6.89
N LEU A 49 10.21 -1.77 6.55
CA LEU A 49 10.24 -0.63 7.49
C LEU A 49 9.28 -0.83 8.67
N LEU A 50 8.11 -1.41 8.43
CA LEU A 50 7.14 -1.72 9.49
C LEU A 50 7.71 -2.71 10.51
N TYR A 51 8.36 -3.78 10.05
CA TYR A 51 9.00 -4.75 10.95
C TYR A 51 10.18 -4.15 11.70
N TYR A 52 10.97 -3.30 11.03
CA TYR A 52 12.04 -2.58 11.70
C TYR A 52 11.50 -1.63 12.78
N ALA A 53 10.43 -0.89 12.48
CA ALA A 53 9.79 -0.01 13.46
C ALA A 53 9.24 -0.80 14.67
N ALA A 54 8.65 -1.97 14.43
CA ALA A 54 8.19 -2.85 15.51
C ALA A 54 9.35 -3.36 16.38
N TRP A 55 10.44 -3.81 15.76
CA TRP A 55 11.64 -4.21 16.47
C TRP A 55 12.26 -3.06 17.28
N ALA A 56 12.26 -1.84 16.74
CA ALA A 56 12.82 -0.67 17.41
C ALA A 56 12.03 -0.27 18.68
N LEU A 57 10.75 -0.64 18.79
CA LEU A 57 9.97 -0.42 20.02
C LEU A 57 10.56 -1.18 21.22
N ASP A 58 11.12 -2.36 21.00
CA ASP A 58 11.68 -3.19 22.06
C ASP A 58 13.18 -2.92 22.27
N GLU A 59 13.95 -2.77 21.19
CA GLU A 59 15.42 -2.78 21.22
C GLU A 59 16.04 -1.37 21.14
N ARG A 60 15.28 -0.37 20.65
CA ARG A 60 15.74 1.01 20.47
C ARG A 60 14.66 2.03 20.83
N PRO A 61 14.17 2.07 22.05
CA PRO A 61 13.03 2.90 22.46
C PRO A 61 13.25 4.39 22.18
N ASP A 62 14.48 4.89 22.28
CA ASP A 62 14.82 6.29 21.98
C ASP A 62 14.62 6.69 20.51
N GLU A 63 14.70 5.72 19.59
CA GLU A 63 14.52 5.92 18.15
C GLU A 63 13.14 5.44 17.66
N ALA A 64 12.39 4.74 18.48
CA ALA A 64 11.16 4.03 18.09
C ALA A 64 10.12 4.96 17.46
N LEU A 65 9.91 6.16 18.02
CA LEU A 65 8.96 7.13 17.49
C LEU A 65 9.33 7.58 16.07
N ARG A 66 10.62 7.75 15.79
CA ARG A 66 11.12 8.11 14.46
C ARG A 66 10.78 7.04 13.43
N TYR A 67 11.08 5.77 13.73
CA TYR A 67 10.78 4.66 12.82
C TYR A 67 9.29 4.39 12.68
N ALA A 68 8.51 4.55 13.74
CA ALA A 68 7.05 4.47 13.69
C ALA A 68 6.47 5.56 12.77
N SER A 69 6.97 6.79 12.86
CA SER A 69 6.57 7.88 11.97
C SER A 69 6.94 7.62 10.52
N MET A 70 8.16 7.11 10.27
CA MET A 70 8.60 6.70 8.91
C MET A 70 7.69 5.60 8.34
N ALA A 71 7.42 4.55 9.12
CA ALA A 71 6.56 3.46 8.69
C ALA A 71 5.12 3.94 8.43
N LYS A 72 4.59 4.84 9.28
CA LYS A 72 3.24 5.38 9.09
C LYS A 72 3.14 6.29 7.86
N ALA A 73 4.13 7.15 7.60
CA ALA A 73 4.17 7.99 6.42
C ALA A 73 4.20 7.15 5.15
N GLN A 74 5.18 6.27 5.01
CA GLN A 74 5.34 5.39 3.85
C GLN A 74 4.13 4.46 3.66
N GLY A 75 3.65 3.82 4.73
CA GLY A 75 2.51 2.91 4.68
C GLY A 75 1.22 3.61 4.28
N SER A 76 1.03 4.88 4.68
CA SER A 76 -0.13 5.68 4.30
C SER A 76 -0.21 5.89 2.80
N ASP A 77 0.89 6.24 2.16
CA ASP A 77 0.94 6.50 0.73
C ASP A 77 0.97 5.19 -0.09
N CYS A 78 1.76 4.22 0.32
CA CYS A 78 1.83 2.90 -0.30
C CYS A 78 0.45 2.20 -0.35
N CYS A 79 -0.23 2.08 0.80
CA CYS A 79 -1.51 1.38 0.86
C CYS A 79 -2.62 2.11 0.08
N ALA A 80 -2.61 3.45 0.10
CA ALA A 80 -3.55 4.24 -0.68
C ALA A 80 -3.31 4.09 -2.19
N ARG A 81 -2.05 4.05 -2.63
CA ARG A 81 -1.67 3.83 -4.02
C ARG A 81 -2.07 2.44 -4.50
N ILE A 82 -1.76 1.39 -3.73
CA ILE A 82 -2.20 0.02 -4.02
C ILE A 82 -3.72 -0.06 -4.16
N GLY A 83 -4.47 0.64 -3.28
CA GLY A 83 -5.92 0.71 -3.38
C GLY A 83 -6.42 1.28 -4.69
N ILE A 84 -5.80 2.36 -5.17
CA ILE A 84 -6.14 3.02 -6.44
C ILE A 84 -5.78 2.13 -7.63
N ASP A 85 -4.56 1.61 -7.65
CA ASP A 85 -4.04 0.84 -8.78
C ASP A 85 -4.77 -0.52 -8.92
N ALA A 86 -5.17 -1.15 -7.80
CA ALA A 86 -5.99 -2.35 -7.83
C ALA A 86 -7.35 -2.10 -8.50
N ILE A 87 -8.02 -0.99 -8.19
CA ILE A 87 -9.26 -0.58 -8.89
C ILE A 87 -8.97 -0.37 -10.38
N GLN A 88 -7.90 0.33 -10.71
CA GLN A 88 -7.52 0.59 -12.12
C GLN A 88 -7.33 -0.70 -12.91
N ILE A 89 -6.70 -1.72 -12.31
CA ILE A 89 -6.47 -3.03 -12.94
C ILE A 89 -7.79 -3.77 -13.16
N HIS A 90 -8.72 -3.72 -12.22
CA HIS A 90 -10.06 -4.30 -12.38
C HIS A 90 -10.94 -3.51 -13.37
N GLY A 91 -10.65 -2.23 -13.56
CA GLY A 91 -11.49 -1.34 -14.36
C GLY A 91 -12.85 -1.07 -13.69
N ALA A 92 -13.91 -0.93 -14.48
CA ALA A 92 -15.24 -0.59 -13.97
C ALA A 92 -15.76 -1.56 -12.90
N VAL A 93 -15.47 -2.85 -13.03
CA VAL A 93 -15.94 -3.87 -12.07
C VAL A 93 -15.31 -3.71 -10.68
N GLY A 94 -14.14 -3.10 -10.57
CA GLY A 94 -13.47 -2.86 -9.30
C GLY A 94 -14.23 -1.95 -8.32
N TYR A 95 -15.23 -1.20 -8.82
CA TYR A 95 -16.13 -0.38 -8.00
C TYR A 95 -17.47 -1.03 -7.70
N THR A 96 -17.76 -2.18 -8.28
CA THR A 96 -19.04 -2.88 -8.08
C THR A 96 -19.03 -3.70 -6.79
N TRP A 97 -20.22 -4.11 -6.33
CA TRP A 97 -20.36 -4.88 -5.10
C TRP A 97 -19.91 -6.33 -5.22
N GLU A 98 -19.75 -6.82 -6.45
CA GLU A 98 -19.30 -8.18 -6.75
C GLU A 98 -17.79 -8.36 -6.55
N TYR A 99 -17.04 -7.24 -6.45
CA TYR A 99 -15.58 -7.24 -6.30
C TYR A 99 -15.14 -6.44 -5.07
N ASP A 100 -14.20 -6.99 -4.32
CA ASP A 100 -13.72 -6.43 -3.06
C ASP A 100 -12.69 -5.28 -3.13
N PRO A 101 -11.96 -5.00 -4.23
CA PRO A 101 -10.94 -3.93 -4.26
C PRO A 101 -11.44 -2.58 -3.75
N GLN A 102 -12.71 -2.24 -3.97
CA GLN A 102 -13.32 -1.00 -3.46
C GLN A 102 -13.35 -0.93 -1.92
N LEU A 103 -13.50 -2.06 -1.23
CA LEU A 103 -13.51 -2.14 0.23
C LEU A 103 -12.11 -1.82 0.78
N TYR A 104 -11.08 -2.40 0.16
CA TYR A 104 -9.69 -2.15 0.53
C TYR A 104 -9.25 -0.72 0.21
N LEU A 105 -9.72 -0.13 -0.91
CA LEU A 105 -9.50 1.28 -1.21
C LEU A 105 -10.10 2.17 -0.12
N LYS A 106 -11.35 1.97 0.24
CA LYS A 106 -12.03 2.73 1.32
C LYS A 106 -11.26 2.60 2.64
N ARG A 107 -10.85 1.38 3.00
CA ARG A 107 -10.07 1.11 4.21
C ARG A 107 -8.71 1.82 4.18
N SER A 108 -7.99 1.81 3.06
CA SER A 108 -6.70 2.48 2.93
C SER A 108 -6.82 3.99 3.06
N LYS A 109 -7.84 4.59 2.44
CA LYS A 109 -8.12 6.05 2.55
C LYS A 109 -8.46 6.46 3.98
N TRP A 110 -9.28 5.67 4.67
CA TRP A 110 -9.58 5.89 6.08
C TRP A 110 -8.31 5.78 6.94
N SER A 111 -7.53 4.72 6.76
CA SER A 111 -6.31 4.47 7.52
C SER A 111 -5.25 5.54 7.31
N ARG A 112 -5.21 6.16 6.10
CA ARG A 112 -4.27 7.23 5.76
C ARG A 112 -4.42 8.44 6.67
N ALA A 113 -5.66 8.81 7.02
CA ALA A 113 -5.95 9.97 7.86
C ALA A 113 -5.79 9.67 9.36
N MET A 114 -5.97 8.41 9.78
CA MET A 114 -5.93 8.05 11.20
C MET A 114 -4.51 8.13 11.78
N TYR A 115 -4.41 8.65 12.99
CA TYR A 115 -3.16 8.81 13.73
C TYR A 115 -2.12 9.72 13.04
N GLY A 116 -2.58 10.71 12.30
CA GLY A 116 -1.76 11.61 11.48
C GLY A 116 -1.60 11.12 10.03
N ASN A 117 -1.67 12.06 9.09
CA ASN A 117 -1.37 11.80 7.68
C ASN A 117 0.15 11.79 7.42
N ALA A 118 0.56 11.50 6.18
CA ALA A 118 1.97 11.44 5.82
C ALA A 118 2.71 12.77 6.11
N ASN A 119 2.10 13.92 5.82
CA ASN A 119 2.73 15.23 6.06
C ASN A 119 3.01 15.45 7.55
N HIS A 120 2.04 15.13 8.43
CA HIS A 120 2.26 15.19 9.87
C HIS A 120 3.47 14.37 10.31
N HIS A 121 3.62 13.16 9.77
CA HIS A 121 4.76 12.31 10.11
C HIS A 121 6.07 12.77 9.48
N TYR A 122 6.05 13.40 8.30
CA TYR A 122 7.24 14.04 7.72
C TYR A 122 7.72 15.20 8.59
N ASP A 123 6.81 16.05 9.11
CA ASP A 123 7.15 17.13 10.05
C ASP A 123 7.77 16.56 11.34
N GLU A 124 7.21 15.47 11.88
CA GLU A 124 7.77 14.81 13.07
C GLU A 124 9.18 14.24 12.81
N ILE A 125 9.40 13.59 11.65
CA ILE A 125 10.71 13.05 11.26
C ILE A 125 11.74 14.18 11.10
N ALA A 126 11.35 15.28 10.43
CA ALA A 126 12.21 16.43 10.24
C ALA A 126 12.60 17.05 11.58
N ARG A 127 11.63 17.28 12.48
CA ARG A 127 11.88 17.81 13.83
C ARG A 127 12.83 16.89 14.63
N MET A 128 12.65 15.58 14.58
CA MET A 128 13.55 14.62 15.25
C MET A 128 14.94 14.55 14.58
N GLY A 129 15.06 14.97 13.30
CA GLY A 129 16.31 15.12 12.57
C GLY A 129 17.03 16.45 12.78
N GLY A 130 16.44 17.38 13.56
CA GLY A 130 17.04 18.70 13.83
C GLY A 130 16.76 19.78 12.76
N LEU A 131 15.70 19.60 11.94
CA LEU A 131 15.22 20.55 10.94
C LEU A 131 14.02 21.36 11.41
#